data_4b5ef3deba2740a0fea25c6d230a502f
#
_entry.id   4b5ef3deba2740a0fea25c6d230a502f
#
_cell.length_a   1.000
_cell.length_b   1.000
_cell.length_c   1.000
_cell.angle_alpha   90.00
_cell.angle_beta   90.00
_cell.angle_gamma   90.00
#
_symmetry.space_group_name_H-M   'P 1'
#
loop_
_entity.id
_entity.type
_entity.pdbx_description
1 polymer ?
#
loop_
_entity_poly.entity_id
_entity_poly.type
_entity_poly.pdbx_seq_one_letter_code
_entity_poly.pdbx_strand_id
1 'polypeptide(L)'
;MRLKKFFVFAALCTFGFLAASAVSAQDLQSVLSRMDAASANFHTTSADVEFTSTQTHPVPDTDVQKGAVYYKREGSTFQMGVHIETDDGQPSPKVVVCCINGTIKLYEKMQNQVTTLSKLSQYESWFMLGFGASGKELAAKWDIKDEGPETVDGVKTEKLELTSKDPDVRAKVAKVILWMDSSRAISLKQYFDEGGGQSWATHYTNIKLNQSLPKDAFTFATDKKTTFVNR
;
A
#
# COMPACT_ATOMS: atom_id res chain seq x y z
N MET A 1 15.82 -65.56 47.33
CA MET A 1 15.63 -64.28 47.94
C MET A 1 15.69 -63.21 46.79
N ARG A 2 14.54 -62.69 46.36
CA ARG A 2 14.42 -61.91 45.11
C ARG A 2 14.23 -60.47 45.46
N LEU A 3 15.14 -59.62 44.94
CA LEU A 3 15.16 -58.17 45.07
C LEU A 3 14.25 -57.56 44.02
N LYS A 4 13.19 -56.85 44.40
CA LYS A 4 12.33 -56.04 43.48
C LYS A 4 12.94 -54.68 43.21
N LYS A 5 13.19 -54.40 41.95
CA LYS A 5 13.58 -53.08 41.47
C LYS A 5 12.34 -52.20 41.29
N PHE A 6 12.31 -51.05 41.97
CA PHE A 6 11.34 -50.00 41.72
C PHE A 6 11.83 -49.11 40.58
N PHE A 7 11.01 -49.00 39.54
CA PHE A 7 11.18 -48.02 38.49
C PHE A 7 10.42 -46.73 38.86
N VAL A 8 11.15 -45.65 39.08
CA VAL A 8 10.58 -44.29 39.15
C VAL A 8 10.65 -43.72 37.77
N PHE A 9 9.51 -43.55 37.11
CA PHE A 9 9.41 -42.82 35.83
C PHE A 9 9.14 -41.33 36.14
N ALA A 10 10.14 -40.49 35.90
CA ALA A 10 10.01 -39.07 36.00
C ALA A 10 9.25 -38.53 34.77
N ALA A 11 8.07 -37.96 34.98
CA ALA A 11 7.36 -37.18 34.01
C ALA A 11 8.00 -35.79 33.92
N LEU A 12 8.73 -35.55 32.83
CA LEU A 12 9.21 -34.21 32.45
C LEU A 12 8.98 -34.11 30.96
N CYS A 13 8.01 -33.34 30.54
CA CYS A 13 7.90 -32.68 29.25
C CYS A 13 6.49 -32.16 29.04
N THR A 14 6.25 -30.87 29.19
CA THR A 14 5.45 -30.05 28.25
C THR A 14 5.31 -28.64 28.80
N PHE A 15 6.33 -27.84 28.60
CA PHE A 15 6.22 -26.38 28.72
C PHE A 15 7.14 -25.77 27.65
N GLY A 16 6.67 -25.61 26.44
CA GLY A 16 7.52 -25.10 25.38
C GLY A 16 6.82 -24.69 24.08
N PHE A 17 5.54 -24.25 24.10
CA PHE A 17 4.88 -23.89 22.84
C PHE A 17 4.00 -22.62 22.88
N LEU A 18 4.14 -21.75 23.87
CA LEU A 18 3.35 -20.52 23.99
C LEU A 18 4.15 -19.21 23.79
N ALA A 19 5.46 -19.30 23.55
CA ALA A 19 6.29 -18.09 23.47
C ALA A 19 6.34 -17.43 22.06
N ALA A 20 6.16 -18.19 20.99
CA ALA A 20 6.32 -17.68 19.63
C ALA A 20 5.21 -16.70 19.21
N SER A 21 3.97 -16.95 19.64
CA SER A 21 2.83 -16.08 19.29
C SER A 21 2.85 -14.73 20.02
N ALA A 22 3.40 -14.68 21.22
CA ALA A 22 3.48 -13.44 22.01
C ALA A 22 4.54 -12.47 21.47
N VAL A 23 5.66 -12.97 20.96
CA VAL A 23 6.73 -12.14 20.35
C VAL A 23 6.23 -11.47 19.09
N SER A 24 5.55 -12.21 18.20
CA SER A 24 5.00 -11.65 16.94
C SER A 24 3.94 -10.57 17.19
N ALA A 25 3.08 -10.73 18.19
CA ALA A 25 2.07 -9.73 18.53
C ALA A 25 2.67 -8.45 19.11
N GLN A 26 3.74 -8.56 19.89
CA GLN A 26 4.46 -7.41 20.45
C GLN A 26 5.22 -6.64 19.36
N ASP A 27 5.77 -7.33 18.36
CA ASP A 27 6.45 -6.73 17.23
C ASP A 27 5.47 -5.92 16.37
N LEU A 28 4.31 -6.48 16.02
CA LEU A 28 3.27 -5.77 15.27
C LEU A 28 2.80 -4.51 16.01
N GLN A 29 2.52 -4.60 17.31
CA GLN A 29 2.08 -3.43 18.09
C GLN A 29 3.15 -2.33 18.11
N SER A 30 4.43 -2.71 18.15
CA SER A 30 5.54 -1.77 18.05
C SER A 30 5.60 -1.09 16.68
N VAL A 31 5.41 -1.85 15.58
CA VAL A 31 5.33 -1.30 14.21
C VAL A 31 4.20 -0.28 14.11
N LEU A 32 2.98 -0.65 14.52
CA LEU A 32 1.80 0.22 14.47
C LEU A 32 1.99 1.49 15.29
N SER A 33 2.59 1.40 16.49
CA SER A 33 2.89 2.56 17.33
C SER A 33 3.89 3.52 16.68
N ARG A 34 4.93 3.01 16.00
CA ARG A 34 5.85 3.84 15.22
C ARG A 34 5.16 4.55 14.07
N MET A 35 4.24 3.85 13.38
CA MET A 35 3.41 4.45 12.33
C MET A 35 2.51 5.55 12.87
N ASP A 36 1.91 5.38 14.06
CA ASP A 36 1.11 6.43 14.71
C ASP A 36 1.93 7.68 14.96
N ALA A 37 3.13 7.53 15.52
CA ALA A 37 4.03 8.66 15.79
C ALA A 37 4.50 9.37 14.50
N ALA A 38 4.80 8.61 13.45
CA ALA A 38 5.26 9.17 12.18
C ALA A 38 4.13 9.85 11.41
N SER A 39 2.91 9.30 11.43
CA SER A 39 1.74 9.85 10.71
C SER A 39 1.33 11.23 11.23
N ALA A 40 1.58 11.53 12.52
CA ALA A 40 1.30 12.83 13.12
C ALA A 40 2.09 13.99 12.45
N ASN A 41 3.24 13.69 11.87
CA ASN A 41 4.12 14.66 11.21
C ASN A 41 4.09 14.54 9.67
N PHE A 42 3.17 13.74 9.12
CA PHE A 42 3.06 13.56 7.68
C PHE A 42 2.22 14.67 7.07
N HIS A 43 2.80 15.44 6.15
CA HIS A 43 2.13 16.52 5.42
C HIS A 43 2.16 16.28 3.91
N THR A 44 3.32 16.04 3.34
CA THR A 44 3.52 15.83 1.91
C THR A 44 4.51 14.71 1.62
N THR A 45 4.33 14.05 0.49
CA THR A 45 5.32 13.13 -0.08
C THR A 45 5.36 13.28 -1.58
N SER A 46 6.55 13.24 -2.15
CA SER A 46 6.76 12.96 -3.57
C SER A 46 7.71 11.77 -3.72
N ALA A 47 7.49 10.96 -4.73
CA ALA A 47 8.35 9.82 -5.06
C ALA A 47 8.30 9.54 -6.56
N ASP A 48 9.36 8.92 -7.09
CA ASP A 48 9.28 8.22 -8.35
C ASP A 48 8.53 6.90 -8.12
N VAL A 49 7.75 6.47 -9.11
CA VAL A 49 6.91 5.30 -8.99
C VAL A 49 7.03 4.40 -10.22
N GLU A 50 7.07 3.10 -9.96
CA GLU A 50 6.91 2.05 -10.95
C GLU A 50 5.69 1.21 -10.54
N PHE A 51 4.69 1.14 -11.43
CA PHE A 51 3.54 0.25 -11.32
C PHE A 51 3.75 -0.93 -12.25
N THR A 52 3.63 -2.13 -11.72
CA THR A 52 3.64 -3.37 -12.50
C THR A 52 2.30 -4.06 -12.36
N SER A 53 1.54 -4.14 -13.44
CA SER A 53 0.32 -4.93 -13.52
C SER A 53 0.64 -6.30 -14.11
N THR A 54 0.14 -7.37 -13.51
CA THR A 54 0.39 -8.73 -13.98
C THR A 54 -0.92 -9.50 -14.08
N GLN A 55 -1.14 -10.11 -15.23
CA GLN A 55 -2.20 -11.07 -15.48
C GLN A 55 -1.56 -12.42 -15.82
N THR A 56 -2.02 -13.49 -15.18
CA THR A 56 -1.51 -14.86 -15.44
C THR A 56 -2.46 -15.68 -16.31
N HIS A 57 -3.75 -15.30 -16.38
CA HIS A 57 -4.80 -15.97 -17.13
C HIS A 57 -5.72 -14.95 -17.82
N PRO A 58 -6.33 -15.23 -18.99
CA PRO A 58 -6.15 -16.44 -19.82
C PRO A 58 -4.83 -16.47 -20.59
N VAL A 59 -4.23 -15.30 -20.83
CA VAL A 59 -2.92 -15.14 -21.46
C VAL A 59 -2.03 -14.37 -20.48
N PRO A 60 -0.84 -14.88 -20.13
CA PRO A 60 0.09 -14.14 -19.30
C PRO A 60 0.47 -12.82 -19.96
N ASP A 61 0.40 -11.75 -19.17
CA ASP A 61 0.77 -10.39 -19.57
C ASP A 61 1.33 -9.62 -18.40
N THR A 62 2.24 -8.68 -18.68
CA THR A 62 2.82 -7.79 -17.67
C THR A 62 3.04 -6.43 -18.30
N ASP A 63 2.47 -5.41 -17.66
CA ASP A 63 2.52 -4.02 -18.07
C ASP A 63 3.26 -3.19 -17.00
N VAL A 64 4.19 -2.34 -17.42
CA VAL A 64 5.04 -1.55 -16.50
C VAL A 64 4.90 -0.06 -16.81
N GLN A 65 4.31 0.68 -15.87
CA GLN A 65 4.15 2.12 -15.96
C GLN A 65 5.10 2.82 -14.99
N LYS A 66 5.75 3.90 -15.45
CA LYS A 66 6.67 4.70 -14.64
C LYS A 66 6.30 6.16 -14.66
N GLY A 67 6.59 6.83 -13.53
CA GLY A 67 6.31 8.24 -13.38
C GLY A 67 6.59 8.75 -11.97
N ALA A 68 5.81 9.73 -11.53
CA ALA A 68 5.92 10.32 -10.20
C ALA A 68 4.58 10.31 -9.47
N VAL A 69 4.63 10.22 -8.14
CA VAL A 69 3.47 10.28 -7.27
C VAL A 69 3.63 11.39 -6.24
N TYR A 70 2.54 12.04 -5.93
CA TYR A 70 2.45 13.14 -4.97
C TYR A 70 1.31 12.89 -4.00
N TYR A 71 1.59 13.07 -2.71
CA TYR A 71 0.60 12.97 -1.64
C TYR A 71 0.61 14.26 -0.81
N LYS A 72 -0.56 14.69 -0.39
CA LYS A 72 -0.73 15.81 0.52
C LYS A 72 -1.84 15.50 1.52
N ARG A 73 -1.56 15.75 2.80
CA ARG A 73 -2.56 15.69 3.89
C ARG A 73 -2.67 17.07 4.54
N GLU A 74 -3.89 17.57 4.66
CA GLU A 74 -4.24 18.78 5.40
C GLU A 74 -5.40 18.43 6.34
N GLY A 75 -5.10 18.24 7.62
CA GLY A 75 -6.08 17.75 8.59
C GLY A 75 -6.63 16.37 8.20
N SER A 76 -7.94 16.29 7.97
CA SER A 76 -8.62 15.08 7.49
C SER A 76 -8.66 14.97 5.96
N THR A 77 -8.24 15.98 5.22
CA THR A 77 -8.24 15.99 3.76
C THR A 77 -6.97 15.35 3.24
N PHE A 78 -7.15 14.47 2.26
CA PHE A 78 -6.07 13.80 1.56
C PHE A 78 -6.20 14.04 0.05
N GLN A 79 -5.08 14.26 -0.60
CA GLN A 79 -4.98 14.41 -2.04
C GLN A 79 -3.86 13.52 -2.57
N MET A 80 -4.06 12.92 -3.74
CA MET A 80 -3.05 12.16 -4.44
C MET A 80 -3.03 12.59 -5.90
N GLY A 81 -1.83 12.78 -6.44
CA GLY A 81 -1.57 12.97 -7.86
C GLY A 81 -0.59 11.92 -8.35
N VAL A 82 -0.88 11.30 -9.49
CA VAL A 82 0.03 10.37 -10.15
C VAL A 82 0.25 10.86 -11.58
N HIS A 83 1.49 11.08 -11.94
CA HIS A 83 1.91 11.50 -13.27
C HIS A 83 2.68 10.36 -13.91
N ILE A 84 2.02 9.58 -14.76
CA ILE A 84 2.65 8.53 -15.55
C ILE A 84 3.28 9.17 -16.78
N GLU A 85 4.50 8.77 -17.08
CA GLU A 85 5.28 9.24 -18.23
C GLU A 85 5.38 8.17 -19.31
N THR A 86 5.62 6.92 -18.90
CA THR A 86 5.83 5.80 -19.80
C THR A 86 4.96 4.59 -19.45
N ASP A 87 4.70 3.78 -20.46
CA ASP A 87 3.97 2.52 -20.43
C ASP A 87 4.77 1.54 -21.28
N ASP A 88 5.31 0.45 -20.70
CA ASP A 88 6.27 -0.47 -21.30
C ASP A 88 7.46 0.22 -21.99
N GLY A 89 7.95 1.29 -21.35
CA GLY A 89 9.06 2.09 -21.88
C GLY A 89 8.69 3.04 -23.02
N GLN A 90 7.45 3.05 -23.49
CA GLN A 90 6.97 3.97 -24.51
C GLN A 90 6.30 5.20 -23.87
N PRO A 91 6.43 6.40 -24.45
CA PRO A 91 5.74 7.58 -23.95
C PRO A 91 4.22 7.38 -23.89
N SER A 92 3.63 7.48 -22.71
CA SER A 92 2.18 7.34 -22.48
C SER A 92 1.73 8.26 -21.34
N PRO A 93 1.83 9.59 -21.51
CA PRO A 93 1.59 10.53 -20.43
C PRO A 93 0.11 10.53 -20.00
N LYS A 94 -0.09 10.21 -18.71
CA LYS A 94 -1.39 10.19 -18.02
C LYS A 94 -1.27 10.90 -16.67
N VAL A 95 -2.32 11.59 -16.24
CA VAL A 95 -2.37 12.18 -14.89
C VAL A 95 -3.62 11.67 -14.18
N VAL A 96 -3.44 11.09 -13.02
CA VAL A 96 -4.53 10.72 -12.11
C VAL A 96 -4.52 11.68 -10.95
N VAL A 97 -5.67 12.30 -10.67
CA VAL A 97 -5.86 13.13 -9.48
C VAL A 97 -6.99 12.52 -8.66
N CYS A 98 -6.69 12.15 -7.42
CA CYS A 98 -7.63 11.50 -6.51
C CYS A 98 -7.99 12.37 -5.32
N CYS A 99 -9.21 12.09 -4.84
CA CYS A 99 -9.63 12.40 -3.48
C CYS A 99 -9.92 13.90 -3.26
N ILE A 100 -10.02 14.67 -4.33
CA ILE A 100 -10.51 16.03 -4.30
C ILE A 100 -12.02 15.98 -4.52
N ASN A 101 -12.80 16.39 -3.50
CA ASN A 101 -14.26 16.34 -3.50
C ASN A 101 -14.85 14.94 -3.78
N GLY A 102 -14.17 13.87 -3.33
CA GLY A 102 -14.66 12.48 -3.49
C GLY A 102 -14.65 12.00 -4.94
N THR A 103 -13.84 12.58 -5.82
CA THR A 103 -13.73 12.19 -7.22
C THR A 103 -12.32 11.74 -7.57
N ILE A 104 -12.22 10.88 -8.59
CA ILE A 104 -10.97 10.59 -9.27
C ILE A 104 -11.08 11.10 -10.71
N LYS A 105 -10.07 11.81 -11.16
CA LYS A 105 -9.95 12.25 -12.55
C LYS A 105 -8.72 11.62 -13.18
N LEU A 106 -8.92 10.98 -14.32
CA LEU A 106 -7.86 10.47 -15.17
C LEU A 106 -7.80 11.33 -16.42
N TYR A 107 -6.65 11.98 -16.67
CA TYR A 107 -6.37 12.67 -17.91
C TYR A 107 -5.39 11.86 -18.76
N GLU A 108 -5.83 11.42 -19.92
CA GLU A 108 -5.05 10.70 -20.92
C GLU A 108 -4.63 11.71 -22.00
N LYS A 109 -3.39 12.16 -21.93
CA LYS A 109 -2.90 13.28 -22.76
C LYS A 109 -2.90 12.96 -24.25
N MET A 110 -2.59 11.71 -24.63
CA MET A 110 -2.56 11.30 -26.05
C MET A 110 -3.95 11.29 -26.67
N GLN A 111 -4.98 10.91 -25.92
CA GLN A 111 -6.38 10.95 -26.33
C GLN A 111 -7.03 12.31 -26.14
N ASN A 112 -6.35 13.20 -25.41
CA ASN A 112 -6.87 14.48 -24.92
C ASN A 112 -8.24 14.32 -24.25
N GLN A 113 -8.34 13.32 -23.33
CA GLN A 113 -9.57 12.95 -22.67
C GLN A 113 -9.41 12.99 -21.15
N VAL A 114 -10.41 13.57 -20.49
CA VAL A 114 -10.57 13.51 -19.02
C VAL A 114 -11.73 12.58 -18.69
N THR A 115 -11.44 11.52 -17.97
CA THR A 115 -12.46 10.63 -17.38
C THR A 115 -12.61 10.97 -15.91
N THR A 116 -13.83 11.31 -15.48
CA THR A 116 -14.18 11.53 -14.07
C THR A 116 -14.93 10.30 -13.55
N LEU A 117 -14.42 9.72 -12.47
CA LEU A 117 -15.05 8.64 -11.74
C LEU A 117 -15.62 9.19 -10.44
N SER A 118 -16.92 9.01 -10.25
CA SER A 118 -17.64 9.45 -9.05
C SER A 118 -17.94 8.27 -8.13
N LYS A 119 -18.24 8.53 -6.84
CA LYS A 119 -18.60 7.51 -5.83
C LYS A 119 -17.48 6.52 -5.48
N LEU A 120 -16.25 6.98 -5.49
CA LEU A 120 -15.08 6.16 -5.15
C LEU A 120 -14.58 6.37 -3.71
N SER A 121 -15.37 6.99 -2.83
CA SER A 121 -15.01 7.21 -1.43
C SER A 121 -14.62 5.91 -0.71
N GLN A 122 -15.20 4.78 -1.07
CA GLN A 122 -14.83 3.47 -0.55
C GLN A 122 -13.41 3.04 -0.94
N TYR A 123 -12.86 3.56 -2.04
CA TYR A 123 -11.52 3.24 -2.52
C TYR A 123 -10.45 4.24 -2.07
N GLU A 124 -10.83 5.40 -1.52
CA GLU A 124 -9.88 6.40 -1.03
C GLU A 124 -8.90 5.80 -0.02
N SER A 125 -9.37 4.88 0.82
CA SER A 125 -8.52 4.19 1.80
C SER A 125 -7.42 3.33 1.17
N TRP A 126 -7.58 2.88 -0.07
CA TRP A 126 -6.55 2.10 -0.77
C TRP A 126 -5.45 3.00 -1.30
N PHE A 127 -5.81 4.16 -1.84
CA PHE A 127 -4.84 5.13 -2.34
C PHE A 127 -3.98 5.72 -1.23
N MET A 128 -4.48 5.69 0.01
CA MET A 128 -3.75 6.13 1.19
C MET A 128 -2.88 5.04 1.82
N LEU A 129 -3.02 3.77 1.40
CA LEU A 129 -2.23 2.69 1.97
C LEU A 129 -0.73 2.98 1.78
N GLY A 130 -0.01 2.94 2.90
CA GLY A 130 1.42 3.12 2.89
C GLY A 130 1.92 4.56 2.82
N PHE A 131 1.04 5.59 2.87
CA PHE A 131 1.46 6.99 2.90
C PHE A 131 0.75 7.77 4.00
N GLY A 132 1.44 7.96 5.13
CA GLY A 132 0.96 8.74 6.26
C GLY A 132 -0.24 8.12 6.99
N ALA A 133 -0.66 6.91 6.67
CA ALA A 133 -1.66 6.20 7.45
C ALA A 133 -1.09 5.86 8.83
N SER A 134 -1.86 6.13 9.89
CA SER A 134 -1.50 5.69 11.22
C SER A 134 -1.71 4.19 11.38
N GLY A 135 -0.96 3.58 12.29
CA GLY A 135 -1.14 2.17 12.64
C GLY A 135 -2.58 1.89 13.14
N LYS A 136 -3.15 2.84 13.86
CA LYS A 136 -4.52 2.79 14.38
C LYS A 136 -5.57 2.81 13.26
N GLU A 137 -5.40 3.69 12.25
CA GLU A 137 -6.27 3.75 11.08
C GLU A 137 -6.16 2.45 10.24
N LEU A 138 -4.95 1.93 10.11
CA LEU A 138 -4.70 0.68 9.40
C LEU A 138 -5.39 -0.49 10.11
N ALA A 139 -5.15 -0.66 11.41
CA ALA A 139 -5.75 -1.74 12.22
C ALA A 139 -7.28 -1.64 12.34
N ALA A 140 -7.86 -0.45 12.19
CA ALA A 140 -9.31 -0.28 12.19
C ALA A 140 -9.98 -0.91 10.95
N LYS A 141 -9.31 -0.88 9.80
CA LYS A 141 -9.85 -1.32 8.50
C LYS A 141 -9.34 -2.67 8.02
N TRP A 142 -8.19 -3.12 8.54
CA TRP A 142 -7.51 -4.29 8.06
C TRP A 142 -7.17 -5.25 9.19
N ASP A 143 -7.28 -6.55 8.94
CA ASP A 143 -6.61 -7.58 9.69
C ASP A 143 -5.17 -7.63 9.20
N ILE A 144 -4.22 -7.49 10.14
CA ILE A 144 -2.82 -7.30 9.83
C ILE A 144 -2.03 -8.48 10.35
N LYS A 145 -1.24 -9.09 9.47
CA LYS A 145 -0.25 -10.10 9.82
C LYS A 145 1.13 -9.52 9.59
N ASP A 146 1.97 -9.58 10.62
CA ASP A 146 3.39 -9.24 10.51
C ASP A 146 4.15 -10.45 9.95
N GLU A 147 4.72 -10.29 8.75
CA GLU A 147 5.56 -11.29 8.08
C GLU A 147 7.05 -11.13 8.44
N GLY A 148 7.36 -10.17 9.31
CA GLY A 148 8.71 -9.87 9.76
C GLY A 148 9.46 -8.85 8.90
N PRO A 149 10.71 -8.56 9.27
CA PRO A 149 11.52 -7.56 8.59
C PRO A 149 12.01 -8.05 7.24
N GLU A 150 11.99 -7.15 6.24
CA GLU A 150 12.60 -7.36 4.92
C GLU A 150 13.32 -6.08 4.48
N THR A 151 14.39 -6.20 3.70
CA THR A 151 15.11 -5.02 3.21
C THR A 151 14.67 -4.70 1.78
N VAL A 152 14.24 -3.46 1.55
CA VAL A 152 13.90 -2.92 0.22
C VAL A 152 14.80 -1.73 -0.05
N ASP A 153 15.55 -1.73 -1.15
CA ASP A 153 16.50 -0.68 -1.55
C ASP A 153 17.47 -0.27 -0.44
N GLY A 154 17.95 -1.24 0.33
CA GLY A 154 18.87 -1.01 1.46
C GLY A 154 18.20 -0.45 2.72
N VAL A 155 16.89 -0.22 2.73
CA VAL A 155 16.11 0.23 3.89
C VAL A 155 15.45 -0.97 4.56
N LYS A 156 15.59 -1.07 5.89
CA LYS A 156 14.86 -2.06 6.68
C LYS A 156 13.38 -1.68 6.74
N THR A 157 12.53 -2.57 6.26
CA THR A 157 11.07 -2.44 6.29
C THR A 157 10.44 -3.55 7.12
N GLU A 158 9.22 -3.36 7.55
CA GLU A 158 8.36 -4.40 8.11
C GLU A 158 7.39 -4.83 7.03
N LYS A 159 7.38 -6.12 6.72
CA LYS A 159 6.46 -6.70 5.72
C LYS A 159 5.14 -7.04 6.38
N LEU A 160 4.09 -6.35 5.99
CA LEU A 160 2.75 -6.51 6.54
C LEU A 160 1.82 -7.09 5.48
N GLU A 161 1.18 -8.21 5.79
CA GLU A 161 0.07 -8.76 4.99
C GLU A 161 -1.25 -8.22 5.57
N LEU A 162 -2.09 -7.66 4.70
CA LEU A 162 -3.35 -7.03 5.06
C LEU A 162 -4.52 -7.75 4.39
N THR A 163 -5.55 -8.08 5.16
CA THR A 163 -6.84 -8.54 4.65
C THR A 163 -7.92 -7.54 5.07
N SER A 164 -8.70 -7.04 4.12
CA SER A 164 -9.73 -6.05 4.46
C SER A 164 -10.82 -6.64 5.35
N LYS A 165 -11.24 -5.89 6.36
CA LYS A 165 -12.41 -6.20 7.19
C LYS A 165 -13.72 -5.98 6.44
N ASP A 166 -13.70 -5.11 5.42
CA ASP A 166 -14.85 -4.86 4.55
C ASP A 166 -14.96 -5.98 3.50
N PRO A 167 -16.09 -6.73 3.44
CA PRO A 167 -16.26 -7.82 2.48
C PRO A 167 -16.30 -7.37 1.02
N ASP A 168 -16.81 -6.16 0.73
CA ASP A 168 -16.89 -5.64 -0.65
C ASP A 168 -15.49 -5.27 -1.17
N VAL A 169 -14.63 -4.79 -0.28
CA VAL A 169 -13.21 -4.56 -0.57
C VAL A 169 -12.48 -5.88 -0.76
N ARG A 170 -12.68 -6.83 0.15
CA ARG A 170 -12.05 -8.15 0.10
C ARG A 170 -12.44 -8.96 -1.14
N ALA A 171 -13.65 -8.77 -1.66
CA ALA A 171 -14.10 -9.40 -2.91
C ALA A 171 -13.34 -8.90 -4.15
N LYS A 172 -12.72 -7.71 -4.06
CA LYS A 172 -11.96 -7.10 -5.17
C LYS A 172 -10.46 -7.27 -5.01
N VAL A 173 -9.99 -7.24 -3.76
CA VAL A 173 -8.57 -7.43 -3.43
C VAL A 173 -8.50 -8.46 -2.31
N ALA A 174 -8.02 -9.64 -2.64
CA ALA A 174 -7.93 -10.76 -1.73
C ALA A 174 -6.95 -10.47 -0.58
N LYS A 175 -5.83 -9.82 -0.91
CA LYS A 175 -4.84 -9.35 0.08
C LYS A 175 -3.98 -8.22 -0.45
N VAL A 176 -3.39 -7.50 0.47
CA VAL A 176 -2.36 -6.49 0.19
C VAL A 176 -1.11 -6.82 0.99
N ILE A 177 0.06 -6.62 0.40
CA ILE A 177 1.33 -6.69 1.11
C ILE A 177 1.98 -5.32 1.06
N LEU A 178 2.39 -4.81 2.22
CA LEU A 178 3.10 -3.54 2.34
C LEU A 178 4.51 -3.81 2.89
N TRP A 179 5.52 -3.20 2.31
CA TRP A 179 6.87 -3.10 2.88
C TRP A 179 7.01 -1.72 3.51
N MET A 180 6.72 -1.65 4.80
CA MET A 180 6.62 -0.40 5.54
C MET A 180 7.94 0.03 6.18
N ASP A 181 8.43 1.22 5.85
CA ASP A 181 9.31 1.95 6.73
C ASP A 181 8.46 2.58 7.84
N SER A 182 8.32 1.86 8.94
CA SER A 182 7.46 2.28 10.06
C SER A 182 7.95 3.54 10.76
N SER A 183 9.24 3.91 10.62
CA SER A 183 9.83 5.13 11.18
C SER A 183 9.38 6.40 10.45
N ARG A 184 9.01 6.27 9.17
CA ARG A 184 8.53 7.35 8.31
C ARG A 184 7.03 7.27 7.98
N ALA A 185 6.35 6.18 8.39
CA ALA A 185 4.97 5.83 8.00
C ALA A 185 4.76 5.82 6.49
N ILE A 186 5.72 5.29 5.75
CA ILE A 186 5.66 5.14 4.29
C ILE A 186 5.95 3.71 3.86
N SER A 187 5.29 3.28 2.79
CA SER A 187 5.60 2.03 2.13
C SER A 187 6.61 2.26 1.00
N LEU A 188 7.64 1.41 0.92
CA LEU A 188 8.60 1.43 -0.19
C LEU A 188 8.13 0.57 -1.35
N LYS A 189 7.32 -0.45 -1.03
CA LYS A 189 6.74 -1.36 -2.02
C LYS A 189 5.37 -1.81 -1.56
N GLN A 190 4.47 -2.01 -2.51
CA GLN A 190 3.12 -2.54 -2.27
C GLN A 190 2.84 -3.64 -3.28
N TYR A 191 2.03 -4.61 -2.89
CA TYR A 191 1.52 -5.65 -3.76
C TYR A 191 0.04 -5.88 -3.45
N PHE A 192 -0.78 -5.94 -4.48
CA PHE A 192 -2.21 -6.17 -4.38
C PHE A 192 -2.58 -7.40 -5.20
N ASP A 193 -3.18 -8.37 -4.55
CA ASP A 193 -3.72 -9.57 -5.17
C ASP A 193 -5.22 -9.36 -5.40
N GLU A 194 -5.62 -9.21 -6.65
CA GLU A 194 -7.03 -9.04 -7.03
C GLU A 194 -7.76 -10.38 -7.21
N GLY A 195 -7.01 -11.49 -7.05
CA GLY A 195 -7.54 -12.81 -7.32
C GLY A 195 -7.65 -13.11 -8.82
N GLY A 196 -8.05 -14.34 -9.17
CA GLY A 196 -8.21 -14.73 -10.57
C GLY A 196 -6.94 -14.66 -11.43
N GLY A 197 -5.77 -14.55 -10.80
CA GLY A 197 -4.49 -14.42 -11.50
C GLY A 197 -4.15 -12.99 -11.90
N GLN A 198 -4.86 -12.01 -11.34
CA GLN A 198 -4.56 -10.59 -11.52
C GLN A 198 -3.92 -10.01 -10.27
N SER A 199 -2.88 -9.24 -10.45
CA SER A 199 -2.19 -8.53 -9.38
C SER A 199 -1.51 -7.28 -9.90
N TRP A 200 -1.21 -6.35 -8.98
CA TRP A 200 -0.37 -5.22 -9.30
C TRP A 200 0.57 -4.91 -8.13
N ALA A 201 1.74 -4.42 -8.47
CA ALA A 201 2.75 -3.99 -7.54
C ALA A 201 3.13 -2.54 -7.79
N THR A 202 3.52 -1.86 -6.73
CA THR A 202 4.03 -0.50 -6.80
C THR A 202 5.36 -0.45 -6.07
N HIS A 203 6.36 0.14 -6.69
CA HIS A 203 7.67 0.38 -6.10
C HIS A 203 7.96 1.89 -6.11
N TYR A 204 8.36 2.43 -4.95
CA TYR A 204 8.59 3.85 -4.74
C TYR A 204 10.06 4.11 -4.47
N THR A 205 10.66 5.01 -5.26
CA THR A 205 12.06 5.43 -5.09
C THR A 205 12.16 6.96 -4.96
N ASN A 206 13.32 7.49 -4.62
CA ASN A 206 13.56 8.93 -4.48
C ASN A 206 12.53 9.67 -3.61
N ILE A 207 12.08 9.00 -2.53
CA ILE A 207 11.01 9.49 -1.67
C ILE A 207 11.45 10.73 -0.89
N LYS A 208 10.69 11.82 -1.02
CA LYS A 208 10.90 13.09 -0.31
C LYS A 208 9.69 13.37 0.58
N LEU A 209 9.93 13.49 1.88
CA LEU A 209 8.89 13.77 2.89
C LEU A 209 8.87 15.25 3.24
N ASN A 210 7.68 15.79 3.44
CA ASN A 210 7.42 17.12 3.97
C ASN A 210 8.18 18.23 3.22
N GLN A 211 8.39 18.05 1.90
CA GLN A 211 8.96 19.04 1.03
C GLN A 211 7.88 19.70 0.16
N SER A 212 8.21 20.84 -0.42
CA SER A 212 7.35 21.52 -1.37
C SER A 212 7.08 20.63 -2.59
N LEU A 213 5.82 20.51 -2.98
CA LEU A 213 5.40 19.77 -4.17
C LEU A 213 5.40 20.68 -5.40
N PRO A 214 5.54 20.11 -6.61
CA PRO A 214 5.31 20.83 -7.87
C PRO A 214 3.92 21.49 -7.90
N LYS A 215 3.79 22.61 -8.59
CA LYS A 215 2.51 23.35 -8.67
C LYS A 215 1.41 22.55 -9.36
N ASP A 216 1.79 21.66 -10.25
CA ASP A 216 0.92 20.78 -11.03
C ASP A 216 0.71 19.40 -10.40
N ALA A 217 1.23 19.15 -9.18
CA ALA A 217 1.13 17.85 -8.50
C ALA A 217 -0.30 17.26 -8.48
N PHE A 218 -1.32 18.11 -8.41
CA PHE A 218 -2.73 17.71 -8.31
C PHE A 218 -3.60 18.31 -9.43
N THR A 219 -2.99 18.71 -10.55
CA THR A 219 -3.71 19.31 -11.67
C THR A 219 -3.16 18.84 -13.00
N PHE A 220 -3.93 19.07 -14.05
CA PHE A 220 -3.51 18.88 -15.43
C PHE A 220 -4.11 19.99 -16.29
N ALA A 221 -3.43 20.36 -17.37
CA ALA A 221 -3.90 21.37 -18.30
C ALA A 221 -4.77 20.73 -19.39
N THR A 222 -5.92 21.33 -19.66
CA THR A 222 -6.84 20.96 -20.74
C THR A 222 -6.95 22.09 -21.76
N ASP A 223 -7.45 21.78 -22.94
CA ASP A 223 -7.71 22.76 -24.00
C ASP A 223 -9.17 22.68 -24.50
N LYS A 224 -9.50 23.48 -25.53
CA LYS A 224 -10.87 23.54 -26.08
C LYS A 224 -11.31 22.25 -26.79
N LYS A 225 -10.36 21.33 -27.07
CA LYS A 225 -10.61 20.06 -27.76
C LYS A 225 -10.66 18.88 -26.79
N THR A 226 -10.42 19.13 -25.50
CA THR A 226 -10.42 18.08 -24.48
C THR A 226 -11.82 17.49 -24.33
N THR A 227 -11.91 16.17 -24.44
CA THR A 227 -13.15 15.41 -24.22
C THR A 227 -13.33 15.10 -22.74
N PHE A 228 -14.54 15.28 -22.22
CA PHE A 228 -14.87 14.97 -20.83
C PHE A 228 -15.88 13.85 -20.76
N VAL A 229 -15.55 12.79 -20.02
CA VAL A 229 -16.40 11.59 -19.80
C VAL A 229 -16.64 11.45 -18.29
N ASN A 230 -17.91 11.26 -17.90
CA ASN A 230 -18.29 10.96 -16.53
C ASN A 230 -18.78 9.51 -16.41
N ARG A 231 -18.30 8.78 -15.40
CA ARG A 231 -18.64 7.38 -15.13
C ARG A 231 -18.98 7.15 -13.67
#